data_c1b2566768197bf4cc09974d9d35ca84
#
_entry.id   c1b2566768197bf4cc09974d9d35ca84
#
_cell.length_a   1.000
_cell.length_b   1.000
_cell.length_c   1.000
_cell.angle_alpha   90.00
_cell.angle_beta   90.00
_cell.angle_gamma   90.00
#
_symmetry.space_group_name_H-M   'P 1'
#
loop_
_entity.id
_entity.type
_entity.pdbx_description
1 polymer ?
#
loop_
_entity_poly.entity_id
_entity_poly.type
_entity_poly.pdbx_seq_one_letter_code
_entity_poly.pdbx_strand_id
1 'polypeptide(L)'
;MQFPESWLREFCNPPLTTEQLAETLTMAGLEVEELQPVAPPFSSVVVGEIKSAEQHPNADRLRVCQVDVGQPTLLNIVCGAPNARVGIRIPCAMVGAELPPGEDGQPFQIKVGKLRGVESQGMLCSAKELKIADDHGGLLELLSLIHI
;
A
#
# COMPACT_ATOMS: atom_id res chain seq x y z
N MET A 1 -2.55 -4.54 28.54
CA MET A 1 -3.36 -3.46 27.95
C MET A 1 -2.67 -3.03 26.67
N GLN A 2 -3.41 -2.89 25.59
CA GLN A 2 -2.88 -2.43 24.30
C GLN A 2 -3.65 -1.17 23.88
N PHE A 3 -2.94 -0.15 23.42
CA PHE A 3 -3.52 1.10 22.93
C PHE A 3 -2.59 1.72 21.85
N PRO A 4 -3.13 2.53 20.94
CA PRO A 4 -2.33 3.21 19.95
C PRO A 4 -1.52 4.36 20.57
N GLU A 5 -0.28 4.52 20.14
CA GLU A 5 0.61 5.61 20.58
C GLU A 5 -0.01 6.99 20.33
N SER A 6 -0.80 7.14 19.26
CA SER A 6 -1.50 8.40 18.96
C SER A 6 -2.40 8.87 20.10
N TRP A 7 -3.07 7.97 20.81
CA TRP A 7 -3.87 8.34 21.97
C TRP A 7 -3.03 8.90 23.12
N LEU A 8 -1.88 8.28 23.40
CA LEU A 8 -0.98 8.77 24.42
C LEU A 8 -0.49 10.18 24.08
N ARG A 9 -0.18 10.43 22.82
CA ARG A 9 0.31 11.72 22.32
C ARG A 9 -0.76 12.82 22.31
N GLU A 10 -2.04 12.50 22.34
CA GLU A 10 -3.12 13.48 22.54
C GLU A 10 -3.08 14.10 23.94
N PHE A 11 -2.63 13.33 24.94
CA PHE A 11 -2.52 13.81 26.33
C PHE A 11 -1.17 14.45 26.62
N CYS A 12 -0.10 13.87 26.08
CA CYS A 12 1.25 14.35 26.28
C CYS A 12 2.10 13.99 25.05
N ASN A 13 2.57 15.00 24.31
CA ASN A 13 3.36 14.81 23.11
C ASN A 13 4.80 15.34 23.26
N PRO A 14 5.68 14.62 23.97
CA PRO A 14 7.08 14.98 24.08
C PRO A 14 7.80 14.78 22.72
N PRO A 15 8.87 15.54 22.43
CA PRO A 15 9.65 15.39 21.21
C PRO A 15 10.58 14.16 21.27
N LEU A 16 9.99 12.99 21.49
CA LEU A 16 10.67 11.69 21.57
C LEU A 16 10.21 10.79 20.43
N THR A 17 11.11 9.93 19.94
CA THR A 17 10.72 8.85 19.03
C THR A 17 9.86 7.81 19.77
N THR A 18 9.21 6.90 19.04
CA THR A 18 8.42 5.82 19.62
C THR A 18 9.25 4.95 20.56
N GLU A 19 10.46 4.61 20.16
CA GLU A 19 11.39 3.80 20.97
C GLU A 19 11.83 4.53 22.23
N GLN A 20 12.18 5.81 22.11
CA GLN A 20 12.56 6.66 23.27
C GLN A 20 11.40 6.84 24.23
N LEU A 21 10.19 6.98 23.71
CA LEU A 21 8.99 7.07 24.52
C LEU A 21 8.74 5.78 25.32
N ALA A 22 8.84 4.62 24.65
CA ALA A 22 8.70 3.32 25.28
C ALA A 22 9.76 3.08 26.37
N GLU A 23 11.02 3.46 26.13
CA GLU A 23 12.09 3.38 27.11
C GLU A 23 11.83 4.29 28.31
N THR A 24 11.40 5.53 28.07
CA THR A 24 11.08 6.49 29.13
C THR A 24 9.95 6.00 30.02
N LEU A 25 8.88 5.44 29.42
CA LEU A 25 7.77 4.87 30.17
C LEU A 25 8.20 3.68 31.03
N THR A 26 8.99 2.77 30.43
CA THR A 26 9.50 1.59 31.15
C THR A 26 10.40 1.99 32.32
N MET A 27 11.29 2.95 32.13
CA MET A 27 12.15 3.46 33.18
C MET A 27 11.39 4.20 34.28
N ALA A 28 10.22 4.76 33.95
CA ALA A 28 9.32 5.39 34.92
C ALA A 28 8.43 4.40 35.67
N GLY A 29 8.54 3.10 35.40
CA GLY A 29 7.78 2.03 36.04
C GLY A 29 6.53 1.56 35.29
N LEU A 30 6.32 2.06 34.07
CA LEU A 30 5.24 1.62 33.18
C LEU A 30 5.84 0.76 32.07
N GLU A 31 6.07 -0.52 32.35
CA GLU A 31 6.73 -1.45 31.44
C GLU A 31 6.00 -1.56 30.10
N VAL A 32 6.72 -1.27 29.02
CA VAL A 32 6.26 -1.51 27.65
C VAL A 32 6.79 -2.87 27.22
N GLU A 33 5.89 -3.86 27.18
CA GLU A 33 6.22 -5.25 26.86
C GLU A 33 6.48 -5.43 25.35
N GLU A 34 5.73 -4.73 24.48
CA GLU A 34 5.79 -4.88 23.06
C GLU A 34 5.40 -3.60 22.31
N LEU A 35 6.11 -3.33 21.22
CA LEU A 35 5.77 -2.31 20.23
C LEU A 35 5.41 -3.00 18.92
N GLN A 36 4.16 -2.82 18.47
CA GLN A 36 3.69 -3.39 17.21
C GLN A 36 3.42 -2.27 16.20
N PRO A 37 4.07 -2.28 15.03
CA PRO A 37 3.70 -1.37 13.96
C PRO A 37 2.29 -1.70 13.44
N VAL A 38 1.46 -0.67 13.28
CA VAL A 38 0.08 -0.82 12.80
C VAL A 38 0.04 -1.23 11.33
N ALA A 39 0.97 -0.72 10.54
CA ALA A 39 1.09 -1.04 9.12
C ALA A 39 2.37 -1.83 8.83
N PRO A 40 2.32 -2.79 7.90
CA PRO A 40 3.53 -3.42 7.40
C PRO A 40 4.43 -2.40 6.71
N PRO A 41 5.76 -2.63 6.67
CA PRO A 41 6.68 -1.71 6.01
C PRO A 41 6.48 -1.76 4.49
N PHE A 42 5.96 -0.67 3.91
CA PHE A 42 5.96 -0.44 2.47
C PHE A 42 6.17 1.06 2.19
N SER A 43 6.72 1.36 1.03
CA SER A 43 7.01 2.73 0.61
C SER A 43 6.53 3.02 -0.81
N SER A 44 6.33 4.31 -1.12
CA SER A 44 5.92 4.78 -2.45
C SER A 44 4.64 4.12 -3.00
N VAL A 45 3.73 3.78 -2.10
CA VAL A 45 2.36 3.37 -2.42
C VAL A 45 1.45 4.56 -2.21
N VAL A 46 0.74 4.94 -3.26
CA VAL A 46 -0.17 6.09 -3.26
C VAL A 46 -1.58 5.65 -3.65
N VAL A 47 -2.56 6.48 -3.37
CA VAL A 47 -3.91 6.24 -3.90
C VAL A 47 -3.98 6.67 -5.34
N GLY A 48 -4.38 5.75 -6.21
CA GLY A 48 -4.70 6.02 -7.59
C GLY A 48 -6.17 5.84 -7.89
N GLU A 49 -6.65 6.55 -8.89
CA GLU A 49 -7.99 6.35 -9.46
C GLU A 49 -7.87 5.81 -10.88
N ILE A 50 -8.57 4.73 -11.20
CA ILE A 50 -8.59 4.18 -12.55
C ILE A 50 -9.47 5.06 -13.44
N LYS A 51 -8.86 5.72 -14.41
CA LYS A 51 -9.57 6.57 -15.39
C LYS A 51 -10.02 5.81 -16.63
N SER A 52 -9.29 4.76 -17.01
CA SER A 52 -9.62 3.87 -18.13
C SER A 52 -9.19 2.44 -17.80
N ALA A 53 -9.97 1.47 -18.20
CA ALA A 53 -9.67 0.05 -18.06
C ALA A 53 -10.08 -0.67 -19.34
N GLU A 54 -9.11 -1.03 -20.15
CA GLU A 54 -9.32 -1.69 -21.44
C GLU A 54 -8.82 -3.13 -21.40
N GLN A 55 -9.40 -3.98 -22.26
CA GLN A 55 -8.97 -5.37 -22.39
C GLN A 55 -7.52 -5.40 -22.94
N HIS A 56 -6.68 -6.23 -22.35
CA HIS A 56 -5.31 -6.43 -22.86
C HIS A 56 -5.34 -7.11 -24.25
N PRO A 57 -4.61 -6.62 -25.24
CA PRO A 57 -4.68 -7.13 -26.61
C PRO A 57 -4.23 -8.59 -26.77
N ASN A 58 -3.36 -9.07 -25.88
CA ASN A 58 -2.75 -10.39 -25.95
C ASN A 58 -3.07 -11.29 -24.75
N ALA A 59 -4.03 -10.92 -23.89
CA ALA A 59 -4.36 -11.70 -22.71
C ALA A 59 -5.79 -11.44 -22.24
N ASP A 60 -6.62 -12.48 -22.25
CA ASP A 60 -8.05 -12.38 -21.91
C ASP A 60 -8.33 -12.03 -20.44
N ARG A 61 -7.39 -12.35 -19.55
CA ARG A 61 -7.53 -12.11 -18.10
C ARG A 61 -6.84 -10.84 -17.61
N LEU A 62 -6.17 -10.10 -18.49
CA LEU A 62 -5.49 -8.87 -18.15
C LEU A 62 -6.24 -7.65 -18.68
N ARG A 63 -6.14 -6.56 -17.95
CA ARG A 63 -6.62 -5.24 -18.35
C ARG A 63 -5.49 -4.24 -18.34
N VAL A 64 -5.52 -3.32 -19.28
CA VAL A 64 -4.62 -2.17 -19.33
C VAL A 64 -5.35 -0.99 -18.71
N CYS A 65 -4.86 -0.51 -17.58
CA CYS A 65 -5.48 0.57 -16.83
C CYS A 65 -4.67 1.86 -16.96
N GLN A 66 -5.37 2.98 -17.16
CA GLN A 66 -4.78 4.31 -17.02
C GLN A 66 -5.13 4.83 -15.63
N VAL A 67 -4.13 5.05 -14.82
CA VAL A 67 -4.29 5.38 -13.39
C VAL A 67 -3.79 6.79 -13.10
N ASP A 68 -4.65 7.57 -12.50
CA ASP A 68 -4.32 8.91 -11.99
C ASP A 68 -3.81 8.79 -10.55
N VAL A 69 -2.56 9.15 -10.35
CA VAL A 69 -1.89 9.16 -9.04
C VAL A 69 -1.56 10.59 -8.56
N GLY A 70 -2.24 11.59 -9.13
CA GLY A 70 -1.98 12.99 -8.83
C GLY A 70 -0.78 13.57 -9.58
N GLN A 71 -0.26 12.88 -10.57
CA GLN A 71 0.79 13.37 -11.46
C GLN A 71 0.19 13.94 -12.76
N PRO A 72 0.92 14.80 -13.50
CA PRO A 72 0.44 15.37 -14.74
C PRO A 72 0.12 14.34 -15.83
N THR A 73 0.74 13.18 -15.77
CA THR A 73 0.55 12.07 -16.71
C THR A 73 -0.06 10.86 -16.01
N LEU A 74 -0.99 10.19 -16.70
CA LEU A 74 -1.56 8.93 -16.22
C LEU A 74 -0.53 7.81 -16.33
N LEU A 75 -0.53 6.91 -15.36
CA LEU A 75 0.31 5.71 -15.40
C LEU A 75 -0.39 4.58 -16.16
N ASN A 76 0.34 3.95 -17.07
CA ASN A 76 -0.13 2.76 -17.76
C ASN A 76 0.21 1.53 -16.92
N ILE A 77 -0.78 0.83 -16.40
CA ILE A 77 -0.59 -0.31 -15.51
C ILE A 77 -1.41 -1.50 -15.99
N VAL A 78 -0.75 -2.64 -16.16
CA VAL A 78 -1.42 -3.90 -16.50
C VAL A 78 -1.85 -4.61 -15.23
N CYS A 79 -3.12 -4.97 -15.16
CA CYS A 79 -3.74 -5.58 -13.98
C CYS A 79 -4.54 -6.84 -14.36
N GLY A 80 -4.38 -7.89 -13.55
CA GLY A 80 -5.13 -9.15 -13.69
C GLY A 80 -6.32 -9.29 -12.74
N ALA A 81 -6.62 -8.28 -11.93
CA ALA A 81 -7.69 -8.37 -10.95
C ALA A 81 -9.08 -8.28 -11.61
N PRO A 82 -10.03 -9.12 -11.18
CA PRO A 82 -11.37 -9.17 -11.78
C PRO A 82 -12.19 -7.91 -11.51
N ASN A 83 -11.91 -7.18 -10.44
CA ASN A 83 -12.63 -5.98 -10.04
C ASN A 83 -12.03 -4.67 -10.58
N ALA A 84 -10.99 -4.75 -11.42
CA ALA A 84 -10.41 -3.56 -12.05
C ALA A 84 -11.44 -2.90 -12.99
N ARG A 85 -11.91 -1.70 -12.64
CA ARG A 85 -12.90 -0.93 -13.41
C ARG A 85 -12.67 0.58 -13.24
N VAL A 86 -13.21 1.35 -14.16
CA VAL A 86 -13.13 2.82 -14.11
C VAL A 86 -13.82 3.36 -12.86
N GLY A 87 -13.22 4.36 -12.24
CA GLY A 87 -13.77 5.12 -11.12
C GLY A 87 -13.42 4.57 -9.74
N ILE A 88 -12.83 3.38 -9.63
CA ILE A 88 -12.38 2.87 -8.33
C ILE A 88 -11.06 3.51 -7.90
N ARG A 89 -10.93 3.68 -6.60
CA ARG A 89 -9.69 4.14 -5.95
C ARG A 89 -8.99 2.97 -5.31
N ILE A 90 -7.70 2.84 -5.58
CA ILE A 90 -6.93 1.67 -5.21
C ILE A 90 -5.52 2.10 -4.76
N PRO A 91 -4.86 1.31 -3.90
CA PRO A 91 -3.44 1.50 -3.65
C PRO A 91 -2.65 1.18 -4.92
N CYS A 92 -1.85 2.13 -5.36
CA CYS A 92 -0.96 2.01 -6.50
C CYS A 92 0.49 2.08 -6.04
N ALA A 93 1.22 0.99 -6.22
CA ALA A 93 2.66 0.95 -5.99
C ALA A 93 3.37 1.51 -7.21
N MET A 94 4.05 2.63 -7.03
CA MET A 94 4.79 3.31 -8.08
C MET A 94 6.11 2.58 -8.37
N VAL A 95 6.73 2.88 -9.50
CA VAL A 95 8.08 2.39 -9.81
C VAL A 95 9.06 2.84 -8.71
N GLY A 96 9.83 1.90 -8.17
CA GLY A 96 10.69 2.12 -7.01
C GLY A 96 10.03 1.85 -5.66
N ALA A 97 8.74 1.56 -5.62
CA ALA A 97 8.06 1.18 -4.39
C ALA A 97 8.61 -0.14 -3.84
N GLU A 98 8.72 -0.21 -2.53
CA GLU A 98 9.04 -1.43 -1.81
C GLU A 98 7.79 -1.94 -1.11
N LEU A 99 7.37 -3.15 -1.46
CA LEU A 99 6.25 -3.84 -0.83
C LEU A 99 6.76 -4.75 0.30
N PRO A 100 5.89 -5.13 1.25
CA PRO A 100 6.25 -6.05 2.31
C PRO A 100 6.86 -7.33 1.74
N PRO A 101 7.86 -7.92 2.43
CA PRO A 101 8.49 -9.15 1.98
C PRO A 101 7.47 -10.27 1.81
N GLY A 102 7.59 -10.99 0.68
CA GLY A 102 6.82 -12.19 0.43
C GLY A 102 7.22 -13.37 1.34
N GLU A 103 6.87 -14.57 0.94
CA GLU A 103 7.26 -15.80 1.64
C GLU A 103 8.79 -16.02 1.64
N ASP A 104 9.48 -15.41 0.66
CA ASP A 104 10.95 -15.47 0.52
C ASP A 104 11.69 -14.52 1.48
N GLY A 105 10.99 -13.74 2.28
CA GLY A 105 11.57 -12.81 3.26
C GLY A 105 12.29 -11.60 2.67
N GLN A 106 12.26 -11.41 1.35
CA GLN A 106 12.88 -10.26 0.68
C GLN A 106 11.82 -9.22 0.29
N PRO A 107 12.12 -7.92 0.43
CA PRO A 107 11.22 -6.87 -0.01
C PRO A 107 11.05 -6.94 -1.53
N PHE A 108 9.81 -6.85 -1.97
CA PHE A 108 9.49 -6.85 -3.39
C PHE A 108 9.52 -5.42 -3.93
N GLN A 109 10.51 -5.11 -4.77
CA GLN A 109 10.64 -3.79 -5.40
C GLN A 109 9.91 -3.74 -6.74
N ILE A 110 9.07 -2.72 -6.91
CA ILE A 110 8.34 -2.47 -8.14
C ILE A 110 9.25 -1.82 -9.19
N LYS A 111 9.31 -2.45 -10.36
CA LYS A 111 10.08 -1.96 -11.52
C LYS A 111 9.15 -1.82 -12.71
N VAL A 112 9.56 -1.01 -13.69
CA VAL A 112 8.89 -0.99 -14.99
C VAL A 112 9.04 -2.37 -15.62
N GLY A 113 7.93 -2.99 -15.95
CA GLY A 113 7.89 -4.32 -16.55
C GLY A 113 7.06 -4.35 -17.83
N LYS A 114 7.29 -5.34 -18.68
CA LYS A 114 6.42 -5.63 -19.81
C LYS A 114 5.66 -6.93 -19.56
N LEU A 115 4.35 -6.82 -19.56
CA LEU A 115 3.45 -7.96 -19.45
C LEU A 115 2.83 -8.24 -20.81
N ARG A 116 3.25 -9.34 -21.43
CA ARG A 116 2.80 -9.77 -22.77
C ARG A 116 2.86 -8.66 -23.83
N GLY A 117 3.95 -7.86 -23.82
CA GLY A 117 4.21 -6.80 -24.79
C GLY A 117 3.70 -5.41 -24.39
N VAL A 118 2.91 -5.27 -23.34
CA VAL A 118 2.45 -3.99 -22.81
C VAL A 118 3.26 -3.58 -21.60
N GLU A 119 3.76 -2.35 -21.62
CA GLU A 119 4.53 -1.78 -20.49
C GLU A 119 3.62 -1.45 -19.32
N SER A 120 4.06 -1.83 -18.11
CA SER A 120 3.41 -1.49 -16.85
C SER A 120 4.33 -0.63 -16.00
N GLN A 121 3.87 0.55 -15.63
CA GLN A 121 4.61 1.57 -14.87
C GLN A 121 4.23 1.58 -13.39
N GLY A 122 4.02 0.41 -12.83
CA GLY A 122 3.62 0.24 -11.44
C GLY A 122 2.78 -1.01 -11.26
N MET A 123 2.21 -1.15 -10.06
CA MET A 123 1.34 -2.27 -9.70
C MET A 123 0.14 -1.77 -8.90
N LEU A 124 -1.04 -2.25 -9.24
CA LEU A 124 -2.25 -2.06 -8.43
C LEU A 124 -2.30 -3.16 -7.37
N CYS A 125 -2.49 -2.77 -6.11
CA CYS A 125 -2.32 -3.67 -4.98
C CYS A 125 -3.65 -4.16 -4.42
N SER A 126 -3.66 -5.43 -4.02
CA SER A 126 -4.66 -6.02 -3.15
C SER A 126 -4.29 -5.81 -1.68
N ALA A 127 -5.23 -6.09 -0.77
CA ALA A 127 -4.97 -6.06 0.67
C ALA A 127 -3.89 -7.07 1.08
N LYS A 128 -3.82 -8.22 0.41
CA LYS A 128 -2.82 -9.26 0.67
C LYS A 128 -1.41 -8.82 0.30
N GLU A 129 -1.22 -8.16 -0.84
CA GLU A 129 0.10 -7.68 -1.28
C GLU A 129 0.67 -6.62 -0.34
N LEU A 130 -0.19 -5.81 0.26
CA LEU A 130 0.18 -4.85 1.30
C LEU A 130 0.24 -5.47 2.71
N LYS A 131 -0.10 -6.75 2.86
CA LYS A 131 -0.22 -7.45 4.16
C LYS A 131 -1.13 -6.74 5.18
N ILE A 132 -2.15 -6.07 4.70
CA ILE A 132 -3.20 -5.44 5.52
C ILE A 132 -4.26 -6.47 5.91
N ALA A 133 -4.61 -7.37 4.99
CA ALA A 133 -5.54 -8.47 5.20
C ALA A 133 -5.22 -9.63 4.26
N ASP A 134 -5.76 -10.83 4.56
CA ASP A 134 -5.57 -12.04 3.73
C ASP A 134 -6.49 -12.09 2.50
N ASP A 135 -7.21 -11.02 2.20
CA ASP A 135 -8.09 -10.95 1.04
C ASP A 135 -7.30 -10.82 -0.26
N HIS A 136 -7.54 -11.77 -1.16
CA HIS A 136 -6.98 -11.83 -2.52
C HIS A 136 -8.06 -11.93 -3.60
N GLY A 137 -9.29 -11.58 -3.29
CA GLY A 137 -10.40 -11.55 -4.25
C GLY A 137 -10.27 -10.50 -5.35
N GLY A 138 -9.33 -9.57 -5.22
CA GLY A 138 -9.07 -8.50 -6.19
C GLY A 138 -8.30 -7.33 -5.60
N LEU A 139 -8.39 -6.18 -6.26
CA LEU A 139 -7.79 -4.94 -5.78
C LEU A 139 -8.48 -4.46 -4.51
N LEU A 140 -7.71 -3.85 -3.62
CA LEU A 140 -8.26 -3.16 -2.45
C LEU A 140 -8.97 -1.88 -2.89
N GLU A 141 -10.29 -1.86 -2.82
CA GLU A 141 -11.08 -0.68 -3.15
C GLU A 141 -11.16 0.27 -1.96
N LEU A 142 -10.79 1.52 -2.18
CA LEU A 142 -10.82 2.57 -1.17
C LEU A 142 -12.04 3.46 -1.37
N LEU A 143 -12.75 3.76 -0.29
CA LEU A 143 -13.98 4.55 -0.35
C LEU A 143 -13.71 6.03 -0.62
N SER A 144 -12.54 6.54 -0.19
CA SER A 144 -12.19 7.96 -0.33
C SER A 144 -10.67 8.16 -0.36
N LEU A 145 -10.23 9.26 -0.99
CA LEU A 145 -8.83 9.72 -0.93
C LEU A 145 -8.43 10.23 0.46
N ILE A 146 -9.39 10.49 1.34
CA ILE A 146 -9.18 11.10 2.66
C ILE A 146 -8.88 10.06 3.74
N HIS A 147 -9.15 8.77 3.49
CA HIS A 147 -8.98 7.68 4.47
C HIS A 147 -7.62 6.98 4.40
N ILE A 148 -6.58 7.71 4.03
CA ILE A 148 -5.22 7.18 3.96
C ILE A 148 -4.32 7.98 4.88
#